data_6c4b8297d36320d637d93fc129bb5689
#
_entry.id   6c4b8297d36320d637d93fc129bb5689
#
_cell.length_a   1.000
_cell.length_b   1.000
_cell.length_c   1.000
_cell.angle_alpha   90.00
_cell.angle_beta   90.00
_cell.angle_gamma   90.00
#
_symmetry.space_group_name_H-M   'P 1'
#
loop_
_entity.id
_entity.type
_entity.pdbx_description
1 polymer ?
#
loop_
_entity_poly.entity_id
_entity_poly.type
_entity_poly.pdbx_seq_one_letter_code
_entity_poly.pdbx_strand_id
1 'polypeptide(L)'
;MLTLSACTTQPAPPPKPAASSTSATPSPTPEVDYLKVATVDPITSLDPAFVTGPTGATVIGSVYQRLMTVLPTTGELKPDAADCLFTSKVVYECTLTEGLKFHNGDVLDSSDVKFSIQRALRIGAPGTSASLLSALRRIDTPDPRTVRFTLEWPDNQFGYALASAAASIVDEAYYDPDLELAPGTLPNGSGPYQVTAIGENDLTFARYLEYLGARGGLFPNLKLIVLPDSAAAEAAIADASVDVVWRGLDPAAQQRLDLEISASPDHATAKGFTRLPLNGWRTNRLVWSSTSKLRKNDALRAAIATVLQADRTADSIVPVGVPDHVAAFAVGGRAKPPKLKKGRLKLTLAYSSAAPGNGDAARLIRDRIEQLDGVTVRLVTAGEADLTLTDQPAWVNNAMGWLQAYLDHPLPASAAKLTDASRRARSTTGAARTAALAELQQQAATDNTVVPISQSDGIMFIGKGVKTFGETFGSDQALGLWGLLRG
;
A
#
# COMPACT_ATOMS: atom_id res chain seq x y z
N MET A 1 52.55 -80.12 53.77
CA MET A 1 51.11 -80.43 53.94
C MET A 1 50.33 -79.24 53.39
N LEU A 2 49.80 -79.43 52.22
CA LEU A 2 48.94 -78.42 51.54
C LEU A 2 47.48 -78.75 51.78
N THR A 3 46.71 -77.86 52.32
CA THR A 3 45.26 -77.94 52.43
C THR A 3 44.61 -77.10 51.32
N LEU A 4 43.89 -77.78 50.42
CA LEU A 4 43.03 -77.18 49.41
C LEU A 4 41.70 -76.77 50.07
N SER A 5 41.37 -75.46 49.93
CA SER A 5 39.97 -75.00 50.22
C SER A 5 39.24 -74.88 48.92
N ALA A 6 38.10 -75.61 48.79
CA ALA A 6 37.21 -75.53 47.64
C ALA A 6 36.21 -74.38 47.80
N CYS A 7 36.20 -73.44 46.88
CA CYS A 7 35.15 -72.43 46.77
C CYS A 7 33.97 -72.99 45.96
N THR A 8 32.81 -73.08 46.56
CA THR A 8 31.53 -73.35 45.90
C THR A 8 30.96 -72.04 45.39
N THR A 9 30.84 -71.91 44.07
CA THR A 9 30.15 -70.79 43.40
C THR A 9 28.64 -71.11 43.34
N GLN A 10 27.88 -70.20 43.91
CA GLN A 10 26.41 -70.23 43.88
C GLN A 10 25.93 -69.54 42.59
N PRO A 11 24.98 -70.10 41.78
CA PRO A 11 24.48 -69.43 40.58
C PRO A 11 23.65 -68.19 40.88
N ALA A 12 23.86 -67.14 40.08
CA ALA A 12 23.13 -65.90 40.17
C ALA A 12 21.65 -66.05 39.73
N PRO A 13 20.72 -65.31 40.34
CA PRO A 13 19.32 -65.39 39.91
C PRO A 13 19.09 -64.74 38.51
N PRO A 14 18.03 -65.20 37.77
CA PRO A 14 17.78 -64.67 36.43
C PRO A 14 17.34 -63.21 36.49
N PRO A 15 17.66 -62.40 35.39
CA PRO A 15 17.32 -61.02 35.33
C PRO A 15 15.79 -60.85 35.24
N LYS A 16 15.28 -59.89 36.01
CA LYS A 16 13.89 -59.45 36.03
C LYS A 16 13.53 -58.86 34.64
N PRO A 17 12.34 -59.13 34.07
CA PRO A 17 11.95 -58.53 32.79
C PRO A 17 11.95 -56.99 32.89
N ALA A 18 12.61 -56.33 31.95
CA ALA A 18 12.58 -54.88 31.79
C ALA A 18 11.12 -54.44 31.54
N ALA A 19 10.66 -53.52 32.36
CA ALA A 19 9.38 -52.86 32.12
C ALA A 19 9.42 -52.16 30.75
N SER A 20 8.50 -52.54 29.87
CA SER A 20 8.27 -51.87 28.59
C SER A 20 7.99 -50.40 28.87
N SER A 21 8.90 -49.51 28.48
CA SER A 21 8.65 -48.11 28.43
C SER A 21 7.59 -47.84 27.35
N THR A 22 6.38 -47.59 27.75
CA THR A 22 5.32 -47.02 26.92
C THR A 22 5.86 -45.68 26.38
N SER A 23 6.23 -45.64 25.10
CA SER A 23 6.52 -44.38 24.39
C SER A 23 5.25 -43.54 24.49
N ALA A 24 5.33 -42.44 25.25
CA ALA A 24 4.30 -41.43 25.24
C ALA A 24 4.19 -40.87 23.81
N THR A 25 3.05 -41.08 23.18
CA THR A 25 2.71 -40.40 21.91
C THR A 25 2.83 -38.92 22.18
N PRO A 26 3.60 -38.16 21.40
CA PRO A 26 3.69 -36.72 21.58
C PRO A 26 2.28 -36.15 21.47
N SER A 27 1.84 -35.41 22.48
CA SER A 27 0.62 -34.61 22.40
C SER A 27 0.66 -33.74 21.16
N PRO A 28 -0.39 -33.67 20.35
CA PRO A 28 -0.42 -32.82 19.21
C PRO A 28 -0.10 -31.37 19.66
N THR A 29 0.90 -30.78 19.09
CA THR A 29 1.18 -29.34 19.26
C THR A 29 -0.11 -28.60 18.87
N PRO A 30 -0.65 -27.70 19.71
CA PRO A 30 -1.86 -26.98 19.38
C PRO A 30 -1.64 -26.27 18.06
N GLU A 31 -2.53 -26.48 17.08
CA GLU A 31 -2.50 -25.81 15.80
C GLU A 31 -2.69 -24.31 16.03
N VAL A 32 -1.75 -23.50 15.54
CA VAL A 32 -1.84 -22.04 15.69
C VAL A 32 -2.99 -21.53 14.82
N ASP A 33 -3.95 -20.85 15.47
CA ASP A 33 -5.05 -20.22 14.75
C ASP A 33 -4.57 -18.93 14.06
N TYR A 34 -4.70 -18.88 12.74
CA TYR A 34 -4.37 -17.73 11.91
C TYR A 34 -5.64 -17.13 11.31
N LEU A 35 -5.77 -15.78 11.38
CA LEU A 35 -6.70 -15.07 10.52
C LEU A 35 -6.01 -14.87 9.16
N LYS A 36 -6.59 -15.47 8.11
CA LYS A 36 -5.99 -15.55 6.78
C LYS A 36 -6.59 -14.49 5.87
N VAL A 37 -5.73 -13.59 5.38
CA VAL A 37 -6.08 -12.55 4.42
C VAL A 37 -5.49 -12.91 3.07
N ALA A 38 -6.30 -12.93 2.03
CA ALA A 38 -5.85 -13.22 0.67
C ALA A 38 -5.96 -11.99 -0.24
N THR A 39 -5.01 -11.86 -1.14
CA THR A 39 -4.96 -10.88 -2.23
C THR A 39 -4.35 -11.54 -3.47
N VAL A 40 -4.43 -10.87 -4.63
CA VAL A 40 -3.68 -11.26 -5.83
C VAL A 40 -2.64 -10.22 -6.24
N ASP A 41 -2.65 -9.05 -5.61
CA ASP A 41 -1.61 -8.04 -5.83
C ASP A 41 -0.28 -8.50 -5.19
N PRO A 42 0.86 -8.43 -5.89
CA PRO A 42 2.14 -8.87 -5.36
C PRO A 42 2.64 -7.97 -4.24
N ILE A 43 3.43 -8.55 -3.34
CA ILE A 43 4.25 -7.80 -2.38
C ILE A 43 5.53 -7.42 -3.11
N THR A 44 5.72 -6.11 -3.36
CA THR A 44 6.86 -5.62 -4.15
C THR A 44 8.13 -5.49 -3.35
N SER A 45 8.04 -5.15 -2.07
CA SER A 45 9.15 -5.03 -1.13
C SER A 45 8.65 -5.09 0.31
N LEU A 46 9.49 -5.57 1.21
CA LEU A 46 9.31 -5.48 2.69
C LEU A 46 10.05 -4.28 3.28
N ASP A 47 10.72 -3.49 2.44
CA ASP A 47 11.46 -2.29 2.81
C ASP A 47 10.65 -1.03 2.49
N PRO A 48 10.36 -0.16 3.47
CA PRO A 48 9.53 1.02 3.24
C PRO A 48 10.11 2.03 2.23
N ALA A 49 11.44 2.03 2.01
CA ALA A 49 12.07 2.91 1.03
C ALA A 49 11.89 2.44 -0.44
N PHE A 50 11.45 1.18 -0.66
CA PHE A 50 11.28 0.58 -1.98
C PHE A 50 9.84 0.13 -2.26
N VAL A 51 8.97 0.18 -1.25
CA VAL A 51 7.60 -0.33 -1.38
C VAL A 51 6.80 0.43 -2.42
N THR A 52 6.08 -0.32 -3.24
CA THR A 52 5.06 0.18 -4.16
C THR A 52 3.82 -0.72 -4.10
N GLY A 53 2.67 -0.21 -4.50
CA GLY A 53 1.43 -0.98 -4.56
C GLY A 53 0.73 -1.20 -3.21
N PRO A 54 -0.57 -1.57 -3.27
CA PRO A 54 -1.43 -1.59 -2.07
C PRO A 54 -1.11 -2.73 -1.10
N THR A 55 -0.70 -3.92 -1.58
CA THR A 55 -0.34 -5.03 -0.70
C THR A 55 0.97 -4.77 0.05
N GLY A 56 1.96 -4.17 -0.64
CA GLY A 56 3.18 -3.70 0.01
C GLY A 56 2.87 -2.66 1.09
N ALA A 57 2.01 -1.68 0.79
CA ALA A 57 1.55 -0.68 1.76
C ALA A 57 0.84 -1.30 2.98
N THR A 58 0.05 -2.38 2.79
CA THR A 58 -0.56 -3.17 3.88
C THR A 58 0.50 -3.76 4.81
N VAL A 59 1.56 -4.36 4.25
CA VAL A 59 2.66 -4.94 5.03
C VAL A 59 3.40 -3.84 5.78
N ILE A 60 3.84 -2.79 5.07
CA ILE A 60 4.59 -1.67 5.67
C ILE A 60 3.79 -0.98 6.79
N GLY A 61 2.49 -0.73 6.57
CA GLY A 61 1.62 -0.12 7.57
C GLY A 61 1.41 -0.99 8.82
N SER A 62 1.57 -2.31 8.70
CA SER A 62 1.39 -3.25 9.81
C SER A 62 2.69 -3.51 10.57
N VAL A 63 3.86 -3.42 9.90
CA VAL A 63 5.18 -3.77 10.45
C VAL A 63 5.91 -2.57 11.04
N TYR A 64 5.72 -1.38 10.46
CA TYR A 64 6.49 -0.20 10.85
C TYR A 64 5.61 0.89 11.44
N GLN A 65 6.12 1.58 12.46
CA GLN A 65 5.54 2.83 12.92
C GLN A 65 6.00 4.00 12.05
N ARG A 66 5.21 5.05 12.12
CA ARG A 66 5.51 6.38 11.58
C ARG A 66 5.36 7.39 12.70
N LEU A 67 5.87 8.60 12.54
CA LEU A 67 5.66 9.63 13.55
C LEU A 67 4.18 9.99 13.69
N MET A 68 3.48 10.04 12.56
CA MET A 68 2.07 10.42 12.47
C MET A 68 1.27 9.34 11.75
N THR A 69 -0.03 9.33 11.97
CA THR A 69 -1.01 8.53 11.21
C THR A 69 -2.20 9.40 10.78
N VAL A 70 -2.97 8.94 9.80
CA VAL A 70 -4.19 9.63 9.34
C VAL A 70 -5.39 8.74 9.59
N LEU A 71 -6.42 9.27 10.22
CA LEU A 71 -7.69 8.57 10.38
C LEU A 71 -8.39 8.48 9.02
N PRO A 72 -8.66 7.28 8.48
CA PRO A 72 -9.23 7.12 7.14
C PRO A 72 -10.65 7.66 7.03
N THR A 73 -11.39 7.72 8.14
CA THR A 73 -12.77 8.16 8.19
C THR A 73 -12.93 9.69 8.13
N THR A 74 -11.96 10.44 8.69
CA THR A 74 -12.03 11.91 8.79
C THR A 74 -10.93 12.61 8.01
N GLY A 75 -9.85 11.90 7.61
CA GLY A 75 -8.64 12.50 7.05
C GLY A 75 -7.81 13.28 8.08
N GLU A 76 -8.13 13.16 9.38
CA GLU A 76 -7.45 13.88 10.45
C GLU A 76 -6.09 13.26 10.76
N LEU A 77 -5.08 14.11 10.89
CA LEU A 77 -3.72 13.71 11.28
C LEU A 77 -3.66 13.46 12.79
N LYS A 78 -3.13 12.32 13.21
CA LYS A 78 -3.00 11.89 14.61
C LYS A 78 -1.57 11.48 14.93
N PRO A 79 -1.14 11.59 16.20
CA PRO A 79 0.08 10.95 16.69
C PRO A 79 0.09 9.44 16.46
N ASP A 80 1.28 8.88 16.15
CA ASP A 80 1.54 7.43 16.21
C ASP A 80 2.76 7.18 17.10
N ALA A 81 4.00 7.30 16.60
CA ALA A 81 5.21 7.18 17.42
C ALA A 81 5.58 8.49 18.15
N ALA A 82 4.96 9.62 17.79
CA ALA A 82 5.31 10.93 18.35
C ALA A 82 4.14 11.91 18.37
N ASP A 83 4.18 12.85 19.31
CA ASP A 83 3.43 14.07 19.27
C ASP A 83 4.17 15.14 18.48
N CYS A 84 3.56 15.67 17.43
CA CYS A 84 4.19 16.59 16.50
C CYS A 84 3.40 17.86 16.29
N LEU A 85 4.09 19.00 16.22
CA LEU A 85 3.45 20.31 15.97
C LEU A 85 4.40 21.28 15.26
N PHE A 86 3.83 22.29 14.61
CA PHE A 86 4.59 23.41 14.08
C PHE A 86 4.96 24.38 15.21
N THR A 87 6.26 24.54 15.47
CA THR A 87 6.79 25.56 16.40
C THR A 87 7.05 26.89 15.68
N SER A 88 7.13 26.86 14.34
CA SER A 88 7.10 28.02 13.46
C SER A 88 6.54 27.62 12.10
N LYS A 89 6.39 28.59 11.16
CA LYS A 89 5.90 28.29 9.80
C LYS A 89 6.73 27.25 9.03
N VAL A 90 8.00 27.09 9.39
CA VAL A 90 8.97 26.24 8.71
C VAL A 90 9.71 25.27 9.65
N VAL A 91 9.27 25.15 10.89
CA VAL A 91 9.83 24.19 11.86
C VAL A 91 8.70 23.33 12.39
N TYR A 92 8.82 22.03 12.12
CA TYR A 92 7.93 21.00 12.66
C TYR A 92 8.72 20.15 13.64
N GLU A 93 8.23 20.07 14.89
CA GLU A 93 8.91 19.38 15.98
C GLU A 93 8.07 18.23 16.49
N CYS A 94 8.73 17.08 16.68
CA CYS A 94 8.11 15.86 17.16
C CYS A 94 8.81 15.39 18.44
N THR A 95 8.02 14.99 19.44
CA THR A 95 8.51 14.35 20.68
C THR A 95 8.08 12.90 20.66
N LEU A 96 9.04 11.98 20.62
CA LEU A 96 8.79 10.54 20.61
C LEU A 96 8.12 10.07 21.91
N THR A 97 7.22 9.13 21.80
CA THR A 97 6.66 8.38 22.93
C THR A 97 7.79 7.69 23.67
N GLU A 98 7.74 7.66 24.99
CA GLU A 98 8.77 7.02 25.83
C GLU A 98 8.65 5.50 25.75
N GLY A 99 9.80 4.80 25.66
CA GLY A 99 9.86 3.34 25.69
C GLY A 99 9.58 2.64 24.37
N LEU A 100 9.60 3.37 23.24
CA LEU A 100 9.49 2.74 21.92
C LEU A 100 10.63 1.75 21.67
N LYS A 101 10.28 0.61 21.06
CA LYS A 101 11.24 -0.43 20.68
C LYS A 101 10.91 -1.01 19.31
N PHE A 102 11.94 -1.48 18.64
CA PHE A 102 11.82 -2.34 17.46
C PHE A 102 11.48 -3.79 17.85
N HIS A 103 11.06 -4.59 16.86
CA HIS A 103 10.66 -5.98 17.06
C HIS A 103 11.80 -6.87 17.58
N ASN A 104 13.07 -6.51 17.30
CA ASN A 104 14.26 -7.18 17.82
C ASN A 104 14.59 -6.80 19.29
N GLY A 105 13.85 -5.83 19.87
CA GLY A 105 14.03 -5.33 21.23
C GLY A 105 14.92 -4.09 21.35
N ASP A 106 15.57 -3.65 20.28
CA ASP A 106 16.38 -2.43 20.26
C ASP A 106 15.52 -1.20 20.52
N VAL A 107 16.09 -0.20 21.17
CA VAL A 107 15.40 1.07 21.50
C VAL A 107 15.26 1.89 20.22
N LEU A 108 14.05 2.38 19.98
CA LEU A 108 13.78 3.32 18.91
C LEU A 108 13.93 4.75 19.45
N ASP A 109 14.84 5.52 18.86
CA ASP A 109 15.09 6.90 19.25
C ASP A 109 15.09 7.89 18.06
N SER A 110 15.46 9.13 18.32
CA SER A 110 15.43 10.21 17.33
C SER A 110 16.48 10.02 16.21
N SER A 111 17.55 9.25 16.44
CA SER A 111 18.54 8.96 15.39
C SER A 111 17.98 8.03 14.33
N ASP A 112 17.19 7.02 14.73
CA ASP A 112 16.51 6.12 13.81
C ASP A 112 15.54 6.87 12.91
N VAL A 113 14.77 7.82 13.47
CA VAL A 113 13.85 8.67 12.68
C VAL A 113 14.64 9.48 11.65
N LYS A 114 15.72 10.12 12.05
CA LYS A 114 16.58 10.88 11.14
C LYS A 114 17.17 9.99 10.05
N PHE A 115 17.72 8.84 10.42
CA PHE A 115 18.27 7.85 9.50
C PHE A 115 17.21 7.43 8.47
N SER A 116 16.01 7.02 8.93
CA SER A 116 14.92 6.52 8.10
C SER A 116 14.50 7.53 7.04
N ILE A 117 14.22 8.77 7.44
CA ILE A 117 13.81 9.85 6.52
C ILE A 117 14.94 10.19 5.53
N GLN A 118 16.19 10.29 5.99
CA GLN A 118 17.33 10.56 5.11
C GLN A 118 17.58 9.42 4.14
N ARG A 119 17.44 8.17 4.59
CA ARG A 119 17.53 6.96 3.76
C ARG A 119 16.49 6.98 2.65
N ALA A 120 15.21 7.19 2.98
CA ALA A 120 14.13 7.23 2.01
C ALA A 120 14.33 8.32 0.94
N LEU A 121 14.78 9.50 1.34
CA LEU A 121 15.07 10.61 0.42
C LEU A 121 16.30 10.35 -0.46
N ARG A 122 17.35 9.73 0.08
CA ARG A 122 18.57 9.41 -0.66
C ARG A 122 18.33 8.32 -1.70
N ILE A 123 17.61 7.27 -1.33
CA ILE A 123 17.21 6.18 -2.24
C ILE A 123 16.26 6.71 -3.30
N GLY A 124 15.23 7.46 -2.92
CA GLY A 124 14.29 8.10 -3.85
C GLY A 124 13.70 7.15 -4.89
N ALA A 125 13.40 5.90 -4.51
CA ALA A 125 12.93 4.89 -5.45
C ALA A 125 11.63 5.33 -6.17
N PRO A 126 11.53 5.11 -7.49
CA PRO A 126 10.36 5.52 -8.26
C PRO A 126 9.07 4.87 -7.77
N GLY A 127 7.98 5.65 -7.69
CA GLY A 127 6.66 5.17 -7.28
C GLY A 127 6.45 5.08 -5.76
N THR A 128 7.48 5.40 -4.96
CA THR A 128 7.37 5.51 -3.49
C THR A 128 6.82 6.86 -3.05
N SER A 129 6.54 7.03 -1.75
CA SER A 129 6.03 8.29 -1.19
C SER A 129 7.13 9.31 -0.83
N ALA A 130 8.40 9.06 -1.14
CA ALA A 130 9.52 9.92 -0.74
C ALA A 130 9.39 11.38 -1.22
N SER A 131 8.80 11.61 -2.42
CA SER A 131 8.57 12.96 -2.96
C SER A 131 7.64 13.84 -2.12
N LEU A 132 6.79 13.24 -1.25
CA LEU A 132 5.96 13.99 -0.31
C LEU A 132 6.80 14.78 0.72
N LEU A 133 8.02 14.34 1.00
CA LEU A 133 8.97 14.98 1.92
C LEU A 133 9.77 16.12 1.29
N SER A 134 9.45 16.55 0.07
CA SER A 134 10.21 17.52 -0.74
C SER A 134 10.40 18.92 -0.12
N ALA A 135 9.61 19.27 0.89
CA ALA A 135 9.80 20.51 1.65
C ALA A 135 10.92 20.43 2.69
N LEU A 136 11.42 19.23 2.99
CA LEU A 136 12.41 19.01 4.03
C LEU A 136 13.78 19.58 3.63
N ARG A 137 14.34 20.42 4.51
CA ARG A 137 15.69 20.97 4.38
C ARG A 137 16.69 20.29 5.31
N ARG A 138 16.32 20.08 6.59
CA ARG A 138 17.22 19.58 7.63
C ARG A 138 16.46 18.86 8.72
N ILE A 139 17.10 17.86 9.31
CA ILE A 139 16.63 17.13 10.49
C ILE A 139 17.67 17.28 11.59
N ASP A 140 17.26 17.78 12.74
CA ASP A 140 18.06 17.86 13.97
C ASP A 140 17.46 16.94 15.04
N THR A 141 18.33 16.27 15.79
CA THR A 141 18.00 15.39 16.91
C THR A 141 18.72 15.86 18.16
N PRO A 142 18.21 16.90 18.85
CA PRO A 142 18.89 17.53 19.98
C PRO A 142 19.01 16.61 21.19
N ASP A 143 18.12 15.64 21.31
CA ASP A 143 18.12 14.60 22.33
C ASP A 143 17.46 13.31 21.79
N PRO A 144 17.52 12.16 22.51
CA PRO A 144 16.99 10.87 22.00
C PRO A 144 15.49 10.86 21.70
N ARG A 145 14.71 11.83 22.16
CA ARG A 145 13.26 11.86 21.97
C ARG A 145 12.75 13.02 21.11
N THR A 146 13.61 13.97 20.80
CA THR A 146 13.20 15.16 20.03
C THR A 146 13.74 15.12 18.61
N VAL A 147 12.83 15.21 17.64
CA VAL A 147 13.17 15.34 16.21
C VAL A 147 12.62 16.66 15.70
N ARG A 148 13.50 17.51 15.18
CA ARG A 148 13.16 18.83 14.65
C ARG A 148 13.40 18.87 13.14
N PHE A 149 12.32 19.05 12.37
CA PHE A 149 12.36 19.21 10.93
C PHE A 149 12.33 20.69 10.55
N THR A 150 13.35 21.14 9.84
CA THR A 150 13.36 22.47 9.22
C THR A 150 12.98 22.36 7.76
N LEU A 151 11.99 23.12 7.31
CA LEU A 151 11.48 23.10 5.95
C LEU A 151 12.04 24.27 5.11
N GLU A 152 12.14 24.08 3.80
CA GLU A 152 12.53 25.12 2.84
C GLU A 152 11.46 26.20 2.66
N TRP A 153 10.19 25.82 2.83
CA TRP A 153 9.01 26.68 2.77
C TRP A 153 7.93 26.18 3.71
N PRO A 154 6.94 27.04 4.08
CA PRO A 154 5.82 26.61 4.89
C PRO A 154 5.01 25.51 4.19
N ASP A 155 4.83 24.37 4.84
CA ASP A 155 4.16 23.21 4.28
C ASP A 155 3.19 22.56 5.29
N ASN A 156 1.90 22.87 5.16
CA ASN A 156 0.85 22.29 6.00
C ASN A 156 0.56 20.79 5.69
N GLN A 157 1.19 20.24 4.64
CA GLN A 157 1.10 18.82 4.29
C GLN A 157 2.25 18.00 4.88
N PHE A 158 3.24 18.64 5.54
CA PHE A 158 4.43 17.93 6.01
C PHE A 158 4.09 16.85 7.05
N GLY A 159 3.16 17.10 7.98
CA GLY A 159 2.69 16.08 8.92
C GLY A 159 2.04 14.87 8.22
N TYR A 160 1.31 15.11 7.11
CA TYR A 160 0.77 14.02 6.28
C TYR A 160 1.87 13.24 5.54
N ALA A 161 2.94 13.90 5.11
CA ALA A 161 4.10 13.23 4.54
C ALA A 161 4.77 12.29 5.56
N LEU A 162 4.83 12.70 6.84
CA LEU A 162 5.31 11.88 7.95
C LEU A 162 4.37 10.71 8.32
N ALA A 163 3.16 10.66 7.80
CA ALA A 163 2.24 9.54 7.89
C ALA A 163 2.32 8.58 6.68
N SER A 164 3.16 8.86 5.68
CA SER A 164 3.30 8.04 4.47
C SER A 164 4.33 6.92 4.62
N ALA A 165 4.29 5.94 3.71
CA ALA A 165 5.15 4.75 3.77
C ALA A 165 6.66 5.08 3.82
N ALA A 166 7.14 6.07 3.05
CA ALA A 166 8.54 6.48 3.04
C ALA A 166 9.00 7.11 4.37
N ALA A 167 8.08 7.50 5.25
CA ALA A 167 8.38 8.01 6.59
C ALA A 167 8.29 6.93 7.67
N SER A 168 8.21 5.65 7.30
CA SER A 168 8.29 4.54 8.24
C SER A 168 9.65 4.50 8.92
N ILE A 169 9.65 4.30 10.24
CA ILE A 169 10.86 4.29 11.04
C ILE A 169 11.48 2.90 10.98
N VAL A 170 12.75 2.84 10.60
CA VAL A 170 13.58 1.64 10.52
C VAL A 170 14.76 1.78 11.47
N ASP A 171 15.23 0.66 12.00
CA ASP A 171 16.38 0.57 12.89
C ASP A 171 17.69 0.82 12.11
N GLU A 172 18.42 1.90 12.47
CA GLU A 172 19.65 2.30 11.79
C GLU A 172 20.79 1.28 11.92
N ALA A 173 20.73 0.42 12.95
CA ALA A 173 21.70 -0.66 13.13
C ALA A 173 21.40 -1.90 12.27
N TYR A 174 20.15 -2.03 11.82
CA TYR A 174 19.68 -3.20 11.06
C TYR A 174 19.61 -2.95 9.54
N TYR A 175 19.25 -1.74 9.11
CA TYR A 175 19.04 -1.41 7.70
C TYR A 175 20.28 -0.77 7.07
N ASP A 176 20.64 -1.26 5.87
CA ASP A 176 21.68 -0.61 5.07
C ASP A 176 21.18 0.78 4.61
N PRO A 177 22.04 1.82 4.69
CA PRO A 177 21.66 3.17 4.30
C PRO A 177 21.30 3.33 2.82
N ASP A 178 21.81 2.50 1.92
CA ASP A 178 21.71 2.68 0.47
C ASP A 178 21.06 1.49 -0.26
N LEU A 179 20.98 0.32 0.39
CA LEU A 179 20.49 -0.92 -0.23
C LEU A 179 19.11 -1.31 0.30
N GLU A 180 18.35 -2.00 -0.54
CA GLU A 180 17.11 -2.64 -0.15
C GLU A 180 17.37 -3.81 0.81
N LEU A 181 16.43 -4.05 1.72
CA LEU A 181 16.44 -5.22 2.59
C LEU A 181 16.58 -6.50 1.73
N ALA A 182 17.57 -7.32 2.04
CA ALA A 182 17.86 -8.52 1.24
C ALA A 182 16.65 -9.48 1.18
N PRO A 183 16.36 -10.10 0.03
CA PRO A 183 15.26 -11.06 -0.11
C PRO A 183 15.35 -12.17 0.93
N GLY A 184 14.21 -12.50 1.56
CA GLY A 184 14.14 -13.53 2.60
C GLY A 184 14.55 -13.07 4.00
N THR A 185 15.03 -11.84 4.16
CA THR A 185 15.32 -11.24 5.46
C THR A 185 14.02 -10.76 6.10
N LEU A 186 13.78 -11.12 7.38
CA LEU A 186 12.63 -10.63 8.13
C LEU A 186 12.74 -9.11 8.35
N PRO A 187 11.69 -8.34 8.08
CA PRO A 187 11.71 -6.91 8.34
C PRO A 187 11.70 -6.63 9.85
N ASN A 188 12.54 -5.70 10.30
CA ASN A 188 12.61 -5.22 11.68
C ASN A 188 11.97 -3.83 11.78
N GLY A 189 10.73 -3.77 12.24
CA GLY A 189 9.98 -2.54 12.48
C GLY A 189 9.59 -2.39 13.93
N SER A 190 8.69 -1.45 14.22
CA SER A 190 8.12 -1.19 15.55
C SER A 190 6.59 -1.13 15.52
N GLY A 191 5.99 -1.59 14.43
CA GLY A 191 4.54 -1.57 14.22
C GLY A 191 3.77 -2.63 15.03
N PRO A 192 2.43 -2.65 14.89
CA PRO A 192 1.55 -3.55 15.68
C PRO A 192 1.74 -5.04 15.39
N TYR A 193 2.39 -5.39 14.29
CA TYR A 193 2.71 -6.78 13.92
C TYR A 193 4.16 -6.93 13.49
N GLN A 194 4.78 -8.03 13.91
CA GLN A 194 6.07 -8.49 13.41
C GLN A 194 5.88 -9.63 12.40
N VAL A 195 6.67 -9.65 11.34
CA VAL A 195 6.74 -10.80 10.42
C VAL A 195 7.56 -11.89 11.09
N THR A 196 6.98 -13.09 11.20
CA THR A 196 7.63 -14.25 11.84
C THR A 196 8.09 -15.30 10.84
N ALA A 197 7.51 -15.30 9.62
CA ALA A 197 7.95 -16.16 8.53
C ALA A 197 7.62 -15.55 7.17
N ILE A 198 8.51 -15.81 6.21
CA ILE A 198 8.34 -15.49 4.79
C ILE A 198 8.23 -16.81 4.05
N GLY A 199 7.04 -17.12 3.53
CA GLY A 199 6.79 -18.26 2.65
C GLY A 199 6.98 -17.89 1.17
N GLU A 200 6.73 -18.84 0.28
CA GLU A 200 6.82 -18.62 -1.17
C GLU A 200 5.79 -17.59 -1.65
N ASN A 201 4.56 -17.70 -1.14
CA ASN A 201 3.43 -16.85 -1.52
C ASN A 201 2.68 -16.30 -0.30
N ASP A 202 3.28 -16.31 0.87
CA ASP A 202 2.64 -15.81 2.09
C ASP A 202 3.64 -15.17 3.07
N LEU A 203 3.09 -14.32 3.93
CA LEU A 203 3.75 -13.78 5.11
C LEU A 203 2.96 -14.16 6.36
N THR A 204 3.67 -14.63 7.37
CA THR A 204 3.08 -14.91 8.70
C THR A 204 3.44 -13.79 9.67
N PHE A 205 2.45 -13.34 10.44
CA PHE A 205 2.60 -12.26 11.40
C PHE A 205 2.19 -12.71 12.79
N ALA A 206 2.89 -12.19 13.80
CA ALA A 206 2.47 -12.23 15.19
C ALA A 206 2.25 -10.80 15.71
N ARG A 207 1.25 -10.64 16.57
CA ARG A 207 0.99 -9.36 17.24
C ARG A 207 2.19 -8.95 18.10
N TYR A 208 2.66 -7.71 17.94
CA TYR A 208 3.69 -7.15 18.79
C TYR A 208 3.09 -6.55 20.06
N LEU A 209 3.38 -7.15 21.20
CA LEU A 209 2.73 -6.80 22.47
C LEU A 209 3.32 -5.53 23.11
N GLU A 210 4.54 -5.14 22.73
CA GLU A 210 5.21 -3.93 23.22
C GLU A 210 4.93 -2.70 22.31
N TYR A 211 4.02 -2.82 21.35
CA TYR A 211 3.63 -1.71 20.50
C TYR A 211 2.99 -0.57 21.29
N LEU A 212 3.55 0.64 21.16
CA LEU A 212 3.09 1.87 21.81
C LEU A 212 2.68 2.92 20.78
N GLY A 213 1.62 2.64 20.03
CA GLY A 213 1.13 3.54 19.01
C GLY A 213 -0.40 3.58 18.92
N ALA A 214 -0.90 4.27 17.90
CA ALA A 214 -2.34 4.54 17.74
C ALA A 214 -3.18 3.30 17.40
N ARG A 215 -2.58 2.19 16.91
CA ARG A 215 -3.29 1.08 16.25
C ARG A 215 -2.77 -0.29 16.68
N GLY A 216 -3.07 -0.73 17.90
CA GLY A 216 -2.69 -2.06 18.39
C GLY A 216 -3.33 -3.18 17.58
N GLY A 217 -2.58 -4.25 17.32
CA GLY A 217 -3.10 -5.46 16.67
C GLY A 217 -4.19 -6.13 17.48
N LEU A 218 -5.31 -6.50 16.83
CA LEU A 218 -6.46 -7.10 17.51
C LEU A 218 -6.39 -8.63 17.53
N PHE A 219 -6.00 -9.26 16.40
CA PHE A 219 -5.89 -10.71 16.32
C PHE A 219 -4.44 -11.17 16.57
N PRO A 220 -4.20 -12.29 17.31
CA PRO A 220 -2.85 -12.67 17.71
C PRO A 220 -1.92 -13.04 16.55
N ASN A 221 -2.42 -13.81 15.57
CA ASN A 221 -1.63 -14.35 14.47
C ASN A 221 -2.34 -14.16 13.14
N LEU A 222 -1.66 -13.61 12.16
CA LEU A 222 -2.20 -13.35 10.85
C LEU A 222 -1.36 -14.04 9.76
N LYS A 223 -2.01 -14.36 8.65
CA LYS A 223 -1.35 -14.82 7.44
C LYS A 223 -1.86 -14.00 6.25
N LEU A 224 -0.95 -13.35 5.55
CA LEU A 224 -1.25 -12.67 4.29
C LEU A 224 -0.79 -13.58 3.14
N ILE A 225 -1.73 -13.95 2.27
CA ILE A 225 -1.53 -14.93 1.20
C ILE A 225 -1.70 -14.21 -0.14
N VAL A 226 -0.71 -14.32 -1.01
CA VAL A 226 -0.79 -13.84 -2.39
C VAL A 226 -1.21 -15.00 -3.29
N LEU A 227 -2.44 -14.96 -3.77
CA LEU A 227 -3.00 -15.95 -4.67
C LEU A 227 -2.60 -15.62 -6.12
N PRO A 228 -2.53 -16.62 -7.03
CA PRO A 228 -2.05 -16.41 -8.38
C PRO A 228 -2.98 -15.56 -9.25
N ASP A 229 -4.29 -15.62 -9.02
CA ASP A 229 -5.29 -14.93 -9.83
C ASP A 229 -6.67 -14.85 -9.15
N SER A 230 -7.62 -14.19 -9.83
CA SER A 230 -9.00 -14.05 -9.38
C SER A 230 -9.74 -15.37 -9.26
N ALA A 231 -9.44 -16.38 -10.08
CA ALA A 231 -10.09 -17.68 -10.00
C ALA A 231 -9.67 -18.43 -8.72
N ALA A 232 -8.40 -18.34 -8.34
CA ALA A 232 -7.91 -18.88 -7.07
C ALA A 232 -8.52 -18.14 -5.87
N ALA A 233 -8.74 -16.83 -5.97
CA ALA A 233 -9.38 -16.06 -4.91
C ALA A 233 -10.88 -16.43 -4.76
N GLU A 234 -11.61 -16.63 -5.87
CA GLU A 234 -12.99 -17.11 -5.86
C GLU A 234 -13.09 -18.53 -5.28
N ALA A 235 -12.17 -19.43 -5.65
CA ALA A 235 -12.11 -20.79 -5.08
C ALA A 235 -11.82 -20.74 -3.58
N ALA A 236 -10.93 -19.87 -3.10
CA ALA A 236 -10.64 -19.73 -1.68
C ALA A 236 -11.85 -19.25 -0.86
N ILE A 237 -12.74 -18.44 -1.43
CA ILE A 237 -14.05 -18.10 -0.83
C ILE A 237 -14.97 -19.30 -0.82
N ALA A 238 -15.08 -20.04 -1.94
CA ALA A 238 -15.94 -21.22 -2.06
C ALA A 238 -15.55 -22.35 -1.12
N ASP A 239 -14.25 -22.50 -0.82
CA ASP A 239 -13.72 -23.52 0.10
C ASP A 239 -13.62 -23.04 1.55
N ALA A 240 -13.79 -21.74 1.80
CA ALA A 240 -13.51 -21.07 3.07
C ALA A 240 -12.08 -21.35 3.59
N SER A 241 -11.10 -21.42 2.69
CA SER A 241 -9.69 -21.62 3.04
C SER A 241 -8.99 -20.34 3.51
N VAL A 242 -9.64 -19.20 3.35
CA VAL A 242 -9.23 -17.86 3.82
C VAL A 242 -10.37 -17.20 4.59
N ASP A 243 -10.07 -16.13 5.32
CA ASP A 243 -11.06 -15.39 6.12
C ASP A 243 -11.44 -14.05 5.49
N VAL A 244 -10.52 -13.46 4.71
CA VAL A 244 -10.71 -12.18 4.04
C VAL A 244 -10.12 -12.26 2.64
N VAL A 245 -10.84 -11.74 1.64
CA VAL A 245 -10.29 -11.50 0.30
C VAL A 245 -10.32 -10.00 0.03
N TRP A 246 -9.15 -9.42 -0.15
CA TRP A 246 -8.91 -8.01 -0.43
C TRP A 246 -8.25 -7.85 -1.79
N ARG A 247 -8.85 -7.05 -2.71
CA ARG A 247 -8.32 -6.80 -4.07
C ARG A 247 -8.02 -8.06 -4.89
N GLY A 248 -8.74 -9.17 -4.61
CA GLY A 248 -8.46 -10.48 -5.20
C GLY A 248 -9.35 -10.87 -6.39
N LEU A 249 -10.44 -10.15 -6.67
CA LEU A 249 -11.48 -10.60 -7.60
C LEU A 249 -11.65 -9.65 -8.78
N ASP A 250 -11.75 -10.22 -9.98
CA ASP A 250 -12.14 -9.49 -11.18
C ASP A 250 -13.66 -9.20 -11.21
N PRO A 251 -14.13 -8.30 -12.09
CA PRO A 251 -15.54 -7.93 -12.14
C PRO A 251 -16.49 -9.11 -12.40
N ALA A 252 -16.08 -10.14 -13.14
CA ALA A 252 -16.92 -11.29 -13.43
C ALA A 252 -17.07 -12.19 -12.19
N ALA A 253 -16.00 -12.45 -11.45
CA ALA A 253 -16.03 -13.16 -10.18
C ALA A 253 -16.86 -12.39 -9.13
N GLN A 254 -16.68 -11.09 -9.03
CA GLN A 254 -17.49 -10.23 -8.16
C GLN A 254 -18.97 -10.35 -8.47
N GLN A 255 -19.35 -10.31 -9.76
CA GLN A 255 -20.74 -10.43 -10.18
C GLN A 255 -21.34 -11.80 -9.82
N ARG A 256 -20.59 -12.90 -9.98
CA ARG A 256 -21.06 -14.24 -9.57
C ARG A 256 -21.34 -14.31 -8.07
N LEU A 257 -20.42 -13.82 -7.25
CA LEU A 257 -20.58 -13.78 -5.80
C LEU A 257 -21.71 -12.84 -5.36
N ASP A 258 -21.89 -11.69 -6.02
CA ASP A 258 -22.98 -10.76 -5.74
C ASP A 258 -24.36 -11.40 -6.05
N LEU A 259 -24.47 -12.19 -7.13
CA LEU A 259 -25.69 -12.96 -7.44
C LEU A 259 -25.95 -14.03 -6.38
N GLU A 260 -24.94 -14.77 -5.95
CA GLU A 260 -25.05 -15.78 -4.87
C GLU A 260 -25.52 -15.14 -3.57
N ILE A 261 -24.87 -14.04 -3.14
CA ILE A 261 -25.19 -13.29 -1.93
C ILE A 261 -26.63 -12.73 -2.00
N SER A 262 -27.03 -12.20 -3.14
CA SER A 262 -28.37 -11.63 -3.34
C SER A 262 -29.48 -12.67 -3.33
N ALA A 263 -29.18 -13.91 -3.74
CA ALA A 263 -30.11 -15.04 -3.72
C ALA A 263 -30.21 -15.72 -2.34
N SER A 264 -29.24 -15.47 -1.45
CA SER A 264 -29.17 -16.06 -0.12
C SER A 264 -30.03 -15.28 0.90
N PRO A 265 -30.85 -15.95 1.72
CA PRO A 265 -31.61 -15.30 2.79
C PRO A 265 -30.75 -14.57 3.82
N ASP A 266 -29.52 -15.07 4.03
CA ASP A 266 -28.57 -14.52 5.00
C ASP A 266 -27.67 -13.41 4.39
N HIS A 267 -27.88 -13.04 3.12
CA HIS A 267 -27.04 -12.10 2.38
C HIS A 267 -25.55 -12.45 2.44
N ALA A 268 -25.25 -13.75 2.31
CA ALA A 268 -23.90 -14.31 2.36
C ALA A 268 -23.74 -15.43 1.33
N THR A 269 -22.51 -15.76 0.95
CA THR A 269 -22.22 -16.97 0.16
C THR A 269 -22.53 -18.23 0.95
N ALA A 270 -22.56 -19.39 0.29
CA ALA A 270 -22.79 -20.69 0.94
C ALA A 270 -21.82 -20.98 2.11
N LYS A 271 -20.64 -20.36 2.10
CA LYS A 271 -19.63 -20.45 3.17
C LYS A 271 -19.66 -19.28 4.17
N GLY A 272 -20.65 -18.40 4.04
CA GLY A 272 -20.87 -17.29 4.97
C GLY A 272 -20.02 -16.05 4.73
N PHE A 273 -19.45 -15.89 3.52
CA PHE A 273 -18.79 -14.63 3.16
C PHE A 273 -19.82 -13.56 2.83
N THR A 274 -19.57 -12.37 3.34
CA THR A 274 -20.34 -11.16 3.05
C THR A 274 -19.50 -10.17 2.27
N ARG A 275 -20.15 -9.29 1.49
CA ARG A 275 -19.52 -8.23 0.71
C ARG A 275 -19.45 -6.94 1.53
N LEU A 276 -18.26 -6.37 1.68
CA LEU A 276 -18.04 -5.02 2.22
C LEU A 276 -17.66 -4.08 1.07
N PRO A 277 -18.54 -3.14 0.65
CA PRO A 277 -18.19 -2.13 -0.32
C PRO A 277 -17.38 -1.02 0.32
N LEU A 278 -16.35 -0.53 -0.39
CA LEU A 278 -15.52 0.60 -0.04
C LEU A 278 -15.76 1.70 -1.08
N ASN A 279 -16.68 2.59 -0.79
CA ASN A 279 -17.26 3.52 -1.74
C ASN A 279 -16.20 4.41 -2.40
N GLY A 280 -16.08 4.33 -3.73
CA GLY A 280 -15.20 5.17 -4.54
C GLY A 280 -13.69 4.92 -4.37
N TRP A 281 -13.28 3.82 -3.74
CA TRP A 281 -11.89 3.56 -3.36
C TRP A 281 -11.04 3.01 -4.51
N ARG A 282 -11.62 2.56 -5.61
CA ARG A 282 -10.87 2.08 -6.77
C ARG A 282 -10.87 3.13 -7.87
N THR A 283 -9.71 3.69 -8.17
CA THR A 283 -9.54 4.70 -9.22
C THR A 283 -8.53 4.21 -10.25
N ASN A 284 -8.95 4.11 -11.52
CA ASN A 284 -8.05 3.81 -12.63
C ASN A 284 -7.60 5.10 -13.30
N ARG A 285 -6.29 5.21 -13.52
CA ARG A 285 -5.65 6.36 -14.17
C ARG A 285 -4.68 5.89 -15.24
N LEU A 286 -4.60 6.64 -16.32
CA LEU A 286 -3.59 6.46 -17.36
C LEU A 286 -2.50 7.51 -17.15
N VAL A 287 -1.28 7.07 -16.91
CA VAL A 287 -0.13 7.93 -16.57
C VAL A 287 0.90 7.87 -17.68
N TRP A 288 1.30 9.02 -18.21
CA TRP A 288 2.41 9.12 -19.14
C TRP A 288 3.75 8.96 -18.45
N SER A 289 4.60 8.07 -18.96
CA SER A 289 5.98 7.96 -18.50
C SER A 289 6.74 9.25 -18.68
N SER A 290 7.49 9.69 -17.67
CA SER A 290 8.35 10.88 -17.74
C SER A 290 9.45 10.75 -18.77
N THR A 291 9.87 9.52 -19.09
CA THR A 291 10.93 9.19 -20.06
C THR A 291 10.43 9.08 -21.50
N SER A 292 9.09 8.96 -21.70
CA SER A 292 8.53 8.84 -23.05
C SER A 292 8.76 10.11 -23.88
N LYS A 293 9.34 9.94 -25.06
CA LYS A 293 9.52 11.01 -26.04
C LYS A 293 8.19 11.53 -26.58
N LEU A 294 7.16 10.65 -26.64
CA LEU A 294 5.82 10.96 -27.13
C LEU A 294 5.03 11.82 -26.14
N ARG A 295 5.40 11.80 -24.87
CA ARG A 295 4.82 12.65 -23.82
C ARG A 295 4.91 14.16 -24.11
N LYS A 296 5.87 14.60 -24.92
CA LYS A 296 6.04 16.01 -25.32
C LYS A 296 5.06 16.46 -26.39
N ASN A 297 4.30 15.53 -27.00
CA ASN A 297 3.35 15.85 -28.08
C ASN A 297 1.98 16.23 -27.48
N ASP A 298 1.71 17.53 -27.35
CA ASP A 298 0.49 18.07 -26.77
C ASP A 298 -0.77 17.60 -27.51
N ALA A 299 -0.73 17.60 -28.85
CA ALA A 299 -1.86 17.16 -29.67
C ALA A 299 -2.17 15.66 -29.42
N LEU A 300 -1.15 14.81 -29.26
CA LEU A 300 -1.32 13.38 -28.99
C LEU A 300 -1.93 13.17 -27.60
N ARG A 301 -1.43 13.85 -26.55
CA ARG A 301 -2.00 13.74 -25.20
C ARG A 301 -3.47 14.17 -25.17
N ALA A 302 -3.76 15.32 -25.77
CA ALA A 302 -5.13 15.83 -25.86
C ALA A 302 -6.05 14.89 -26.69
N ALA A 303 -5.55 14.32 -27.80
CA ALA A 303 -6.30 13.38 -28.61
C ALA A 303 -6.63 12.09 -27.82
N ILE A 304 -5.66 11.52 -27.11
CA ILE A 304 -5.86 10.34 -26.26
C ILE A 304 -6.89 10.64 -25.16
N ALA A 305 -6.72 11.75 -24.43
CA ALA A 305 -7.68 12.12 -23.39
C ALA A 305 -9.11 12.33 -23.94
N THR A 306 -9.22 12.81 -25.18
CA THR A 306 -10.51 13.05 -25.84
C THR A 306 -11.19 11.74 -26.27
N VAL A 307 -10.48 10.78 -26.87
CA VAL A 307 -11.12 9.51 -27.29
C VAL A 307 -11.51 8.63 -26.10
N LEU A 308 -10.81 8.79 -24.97
CA LEU A 308 -11.14 8.09 -23.72
C LEU A 308 -12.31 8.73 -22.97
N GLN A 309 -12.74 9.93 -23.34
CA GLN A 309 -13.83 10.64 -22.66
C GLN A 309 -15.15 9.84 -22.65
N ALA A 310 -15.45 9.10 -23.73
CA ALA A 310 -16.71 8.36 -23.88
C ALA A 310 -16.92 7.30 -22.79
N ASP A 311 -15.85 6.67 -22.34
CA ASP A 311 -15.88 5.58 -21.34
C ASP A 311 -15.41 6.07 -19.96
N ARG A 312 -15.03 7.35 -19.85
CA ARG A 312 -14.56 7.93 -18.59
C ARG A 312 -15.73 8.10 -17.62
N THR A 313 -15.54 7.64 -16.38
CA THR A 313 -16.47 7.86 -15.27
C THR A 313 -15.88 8.72 -14.15
N ALA A 314 -14.55 8.89 -14.11
CA ALA A 314 -13.87 9.80 -13.18
C ALA A 314 -13.59 11.16 -13.85
N ASP A 315 -14.06 12.25 -13.25
CA ASP A 315 -13.98 13.61 -13.79
C ASP A 315 -12.80 14.42 -13.23
N SER A 316 -11.96 13.81 -12.39
CA SER A 316 -10.75 14.41 -11.82
C SER A 316 -9.69 13.38 -11.46
N ILE A 317 -8.43 13.83 -11.32
CA ILE A 317 -7.35 13.04 -10.70
C ILE A 317 -7.64 12.84 -9.20
N VAL A 318 -8.23 13.86 -8.53
CA VAL A 318 -8.70 13.77 -7.16
C VAL A 318 -10.07 13.09 -7.16
N PRO A 319 -10.26 11.95 -6.49
CA PRO A 319 -11.51 11.20 -6.53
C PRO A 319 -12.70 11.98 -5.94
N VAL A 320 -13.90 11.69 -6.41
CA VAL A 320 -15.14 12.11 -5.75
C VAL A 320 -15.16 11.56 -4.32
N GLY A 321 -15.53 12.41 -3.36
CA GLY A 321 -15.50 12.07 -1.92
C GLY A 321 -14.22 12.50 -1.20
N VAL A 322 -13.14 12.84 -1.92
CA VAL A 322 -11.96 13.48 -1.35
C VAL A 322 -12.21 15.00 -1.28
N PRO A 323 -11.96 15.65 -0.14
CA PRO A 323 -12.10 17.10 -0.01
C PRO A 323 -11.28 17.85 -1.09
N ASP A 324 -11.80 19.01 -1.52
CA ASP A 324 -11.23 19.83 -2.60
C ASP A 324 -11.25 19.16 -4.00
N HIS A 325 -12.07 18.11 -4.21
CA HIS A 325 -12.35 17.58 -5.54
C HIS A 325 -12.95 18.65 -6.47
N VAL A 326 -12.49 18.68 -7.73
CA VAL A 326 -13.00 19.56 -8.78
C VAL A 326 -13.18 18.76 -10.06
N ALA A 327 -14.36 18.77 -10.64
CA ALA A 327 -14.64 18.18 -11.96
C ALA A 327 -13.87 18.97 -13.04
N ALA A 328 -12.72 18.48 -13.43
CA ALA A 328 -11.82 19.14 -14.38
C ALA A 328 -11.79 18.43 -15.76
N PHE A 329 -12.05 17.14 -15.79
CA PHE A 329 -12.06 16.32 -17.00
C PHE A 329 -13.51 16.06 -17.46
N ALA A 330 -13.78 16.24 -18.74
CA ALA A 330 -15.09 15.89 -19.29
C ALA A 330 -15.32 14.38 -19.25
N VAL A 331 -16.54 13.97 -18.88
CA VAL A 331 -16.99 12.57 -18.82
C VAL A 331 -18.13 12.32 -19.77
N GLY A 332 -18.16 11.12 -20.37
CA GLY A 332 -19.20 10.74 -21.31
C GLY A 332 -19.18 11.54 -22.62
N GLY A 333 -20.12 11.22 -23.52
CA GLY A 333 -20.24 11.90 -24.81
C GLY A 333 -19.11 11.56 -25.80
N ARG A 334 -19.11 12.22 -26.95
CA ARG A 334 -18.12 12.06 -28.03
C ARG A 334 -17.63 13.41 -28.49
N ALA A 335 -16.48 13.84 -28.01
CA ALA A 335 -15.80 15.02 -28.53
C ALA A 335 -14.90 14.63 -29.72
N LYS A 336 -14.70 15.56 -30.64
CA LYS A 336 -13.78 15.35 -31.76
C LYS A 336 -12.35 15.55 -31.30
N PRO A 337 -11.47 14.55 -31.44
CA PRO A 337 -10.08 14.69 -31.02
C PRO A 337 -9.32 15.67 -31.92
N PRO A 338 -8.29 16.32 -31.42
CA PRO A 338 -7.37 17.13 -32.22
C PRO A 338 -6.77 16.30 -33.36
N LYS A 339 -6.58 16.95 -34.53
CA LYS A 339 -5.91 16.29 -35.66
C LYS A 339 -4.44 16.07 -35.34
N LEU A 340 -3.98 14.83 -35.49
CA LEU A 340 -2.58 14.47 -35.41
C LEU A 340 -1.85 14.78 -36.72
N LYS A 341 -0.56 15.08 -36.63
CA LYS A 341 0.28 15.18 -37.84
C LYS A 341 0.33 13.82 -38.52
N LYS A 342 0.29 13.82 -39.89
CA LYS A 342 0.39 12.58 -40.66
C LYS A 342 1.66 11.83 -40.29
N GLY A 343 1.56 10.54 -40.00
CA GLY A 343 2.66 9.66 -39.62
C GLY A 343 2.14 8.47 -38.84
N ARG A 344 3.03 7.50 -38.57
CA ARG A 344 2.71 6.35 -37.72
C ARG A 344 3.29 6.59 -36.34
N LEU A 345 2.42 6.60 -35.33
CA LEU A 345 2.79 6.67 -33.92
C LEU A 345 2.59 5.28 -33.28
N LYS A 346 3.64 4.76 -32.68
CA LYS A 346 3.60 3.50 -31.94
C LYS A 346 3.72 3.80 -30.46
N LEU A 347 2.71 3.45 -29.69
CA LEU A 347 2.65 3.58 -28.25
C LEU A 347 2.81 2.21 -27.57
N THR A 348 3.35 2.24 -26.38
CA THR A 348 3.38 1.10 -25.47
C THR A 348 2.55 1.43 -24.24
N LEU A 349 1.58 0.58 -23.90
CA LEU A 349 0.73 0.70 -22.70
C LEU A 349 1.02 -0.44 -21.74
N ALA A 350 1.57 -0.11 -20.58
CA ALA A 350 1.79 -1.06 -19.48
C ALA A 350 0.57 -1.16 -18.59
N TYR A 351 0.33 -2.36 -18.05
CA TYR A 351 -0.67 -2.62 -17.01
C TYR A 351 -0.22 -3.79 -16.14
N SER A 352 -0.68 -3.84 -14.88
CA SER A 352 -0.46 -4.99 -14.01
C SER A 352 -1.41 -6.13 -14.38
N SER A 353 -0.87 -7.28 -14.77
CA SER A 353 -1.67 -8.49 -14.99
C SER A 353 -2.20 -9.11 -13.70
N ALA A 354 -1.58 -8.81 -12.56
CA ALA A 354 -2.03 -9.24 -11.24
C ALA A 354 -3.23 -8.43 -10.73
N ALA A 355 -3.39 -7.16 -11.17
CA ALA A 355 -4.52 -6.34 -10.76
C ALA A 355 -5.80 -6.78 -11.49
N PRO A 356 -6.82 -7.28 -10.77
CA PRO A 356 -8.03 -7.83 -11.38
C PRO A 356 -8.75 -6.82 -12.29
N GLY A 357 -9.08 -7.24 -13.52
CA GLY A 357 -9.77 -6.42 -14.51
C GLY A 357 -8.89 -5.44 -15.29
N ASN A 358 -7.60 -5.25 -14.91
CA ASN A 358 -6.73 -4.29 -15.62
C ASN A 358 -6.41 -4.74 -17.05
N GLY A 359 -6.38 -6.04 -17.34
CA GLY A 359 -6.16 -6.56 -18.69
C GLY A 359 -7.30 -6.16 -19.64
N ASP A 360 -8.57 -6.26 -19.22
CA ASP A 360 -9.72 -5.84 -20.00
C ASP A 360 -9.77 -4.33 -20.17
N ALA A 361 -9.50 -3.58 -19.10
CA ALA A 361 -9.41 -2.13 -19.15
C ALA A 361 -8.29 -1.66 -20.11
N ALA A 362 -7.13 -2.32 -20.09
CA ALA A 362 -6.03 -2.00 -21.00
C ALA A 362 -6.38 -2.28 -22.47
N ARG A 363 -7.12 -3.38 -22.75
CA ARG A 363 -7.63 -3.68 -24.11
C ARG A 363 -8.61 -2.60 -24.58
N LEU A 364 -9.56 -2.23 -23.72
CA LEU A 364 -10.53 -1.16 -24.07
C LEU A 364 -9.81 0.18 -24.35
N ILE A 365 -8.86 0.55 -23.50
CA ILE A 365 -8.07 1.78 -23.68
C ILE A 365 -7.28 1.74 -24.99
N ARG A 366 -6.62 0.61 -25.30
CA ARG A 366 -5.94 0.40 -26.59
C ARG A 366 -6.88 0.62 -27.75
N ASP A 367 -8.02 -0.06 -27.75
CA ASP A 367 -9.00 -0.02 -28.86
C ASP A 367 -9.57 1.39 -29.06
N ARG A 368 -9.70 2.17 -27.99
CA ARG A 368 -10.08 3.59 -28.09
C ARG A 368 -8.96 4.47 -28.66
N ILE A 369 -7.73 4.27 -28.22
CA ILE A 369 -6.58 5.05 -28.71
C ILE A 369 -6.32 4.74 -30.20
N GLU A 370 -6.49 3.51 -30.65
CA GLU A 370 -6.30 3.10 -32.04
C GLU A 370 -7.40 3.59 -33.00
N GLN A 371 -8.46 4.23 -32.49
CA GLN A 371 -9.41 5.00 -33.33
C GLN A 371 -8.78 6.31 -33.86
N LEU A 372 -7.63 6.74 -33.28
CA LEU A 372 -6.86 7.86 -33.79
C LEU A 372 -6.07 7.43 -35.03
N ASP A 373 -6.24 8.17 -36.13
CA ASP A 373 -5.59 7.85 -37.41
C ASP A 373 -4.05 7.79 -37.25
N GLY A 374 -3.45 6.68 -37.67
CA GLY A 374 -2.01 6.45 -37.63
C GLY A 374 -1.42 6.09 -36.27
N VAL A 375 -2.25 5.84 -35.25
CA VAL A 375 -1.80 5.42 -33.90
C VAL A 375 -1.98 3.91 -33.73
N THR A 376 -0.97 3.23 -33.18
CA THR A 376 -1.02 1.83 -32.76
C THR A 376 -0.52 1.68 -31.34
N VAL A 377 -1.11 0.75 -30.56
CA VAL A 377 -0.78 0.54 -29.15
C VAL A 377 -0.42 -0.91 -28.88
N ARG A 378 0.79 -1.14 -28.36
CA ARG A 378 1.24 -2.45 -27.88
C ARG A 378 1.03 -2.54 -26.37
N LEU A 379 0.29 -3.56 -25.91
CA LEU A 379 0.13 -3.86 -24.50
C LEU A 379 1.34 -4.62 -23.96
N VAL A 380 1.77 -4.29 -22.75
CA VAL A 380 2.87 -4.97 -22.04
C VAL A 380 2.53 -5.08 -20.54
N THR A 381 3.02 -6.15 -19.90
CA THR A 381 2.86 -6.37 -18.45
C THR A 381 4.14 -6.09 -17.65
N ALA A 382 5.24 -5.82 -18.36
CA ALA A 382 6.55 -5.49 -17.77
C ALA A 382 7.38 -4.64 -18.73
N GLY A 383 8.40 -3.97 -18.21
CA GLY A 383 9.34 -3.15 -18.95
C GLY A 383 8.88 -1.71 -19.14
N GLU A 384 9.70 -0.91 -19.86
CA GLU A 384 9.41 0.49 -20.14
C GLU A 384 8.19 0.64 -21.07
N ALA A 385 7.36 1.62 -20.77
CA ALA A 385 6.17 1.94 -21.56
C ALA A 385 5.99 3.45 -21.68
N ASP A 386 5.26 3.90 -22.73
CA ASP A 386 4.87 5.30 -22.87
C ASP A 386 3.75 5.69 -21.91
N LEU A 387 2.84 4.76 -21.67
CA LEU A 387 1.67 4.92 -20.82
C LEU A 387 1.58 3.74 -19.84
N THR A 388 1.10 4.03 -18.63
CA THR A 388 0.81 2.99 -17.62
C THR A 388 -0.62 3.14 -17.12
N LEU A 389 -1.37 2.05 -17.17
CA LEU A 389 -2.66 1.94 -16.48
C LEU A 389 -2.41 1.52 -15.04
N THR A 390 -2.83 2.35 -14.08
CA THR A 390 -2.66 2.09 -12.64
C THR A 390 -3.97 2.32 -11.88
N ASP A 391 -4.23 1.47 -10.88
CA ASP A 391 -5.29 1.60 -9.89
C ASP A 391 -4.73 1.81 -8.48
N GLN A 392 -3.45 2.16 -8.38
CA GLN A 392 -2.79 2.45 -7.10
C GLN A 392 -3.41 3.68 -6.43
N PRO A 393 -3.82 3.60 -5.15
CA PRO A 393 -4.26 4.76 -4.38
C PRO A 393 -3.15 5.80 -4.20
N ALA A 394 -3.52 6.99 -3.73
CA ALA A 394 -2.53 7.96 -3.27
C ALA A 394 -1.88 7.48 -1.96
N TRP A 395 -0.60 7.80 -1.76
CA TRP A 395 0.10 7.51 -0.51
C TRP A 395 -0.48 8.23 0.72
N VAL A 396 -1.24 9.31 0.47
CA VAL A 396 -2.04 10.01 1.46
C VAL A 396 -3.36 10.38 0.80
N ASN A 397 -4.48 9.91 1.35
CA ASN A 397 -5.81 10.14 0.78
C ASN A 397 -6.32 11.58 1.04
N ASN A 398 -5.67 12.54 0.40
CA ASN A 398 -6.11 13.93 0.31
C ASN A 398 -5.79 14.50 -1.08
N ALA A 399 -6.31 15.67 -1.42
CA ALA A 399 -6.16 16.24 -2.76
C ALA A 399 -4.70 16.38 -3.21
N MET A 400 -3.78 16.78 -2.32
CA MET A 400 -2.35 16.89 -2.64
C MET A 400 -1.71 15.51 -2.88
N GLY A 401 -2.07 14.50 -2.10
CA GLY A 401 -1.60 13.12 -2.30
C GLY A 401 -2.03 12.55 -3.65
N TRP A 402 -3.27 12.79 -4.07
CA TRP A 402 -3.77 12.36 -5.39
C TRP A 402 -3.13 13.11 -6.55
N LEU A 403 -2.77 14.37 -6.36
CA LEU A 403 -2.08 15.19 -7.36
C LEU A 403 -0.57 14.87 -7.46
N GLN A 404 0.01 14.14 -6.49
CA GLN A 404 1.46 13.93 -6.40
C GLN A 404 2.04 13.32 -7.68
N ALA A 405 1.44 12.25 -8.22
CA ALA A 405 1.91 11.61 -9.46
C ALA A 405 1.95 12.57 -10.68
N TYR A 406 1.07 13.58 -10.71
CA TYR A 406 1.07 14.64 -11.71
C TYR A 406 2.18 15.68 -11.45
N LEU A 407 2.39 16.03 -10.17
CA LEU A 407 3.34 17.06 -9.74
C LEU A 407 4.79 16.59 -9.77
N ASP A 408 5.06 15.30 -9.62
CA ASP A 408 6.41 14.73 -9.63
C ASP A 408 7.12 14.92 -10.98
N HIS A 409 6.35 14.94 -12.07
CA HIS A 409 6.88 15.02 -13.41
C HIS A 409 6.15 16.07 -14.25
N PRO A 410 6.29 17.39 -13.95
CA PRO A 410 5.60 18.43 -14.69
C PRO A 410 6.13 18.54 -16.14
N LEU A 411 5.27 18.97 -17.05
CA LEU A 411 5.75 19.41 -18.38
C LEU A 411 6.55 20.71 -18.24
N PRO A 412 7.61 20.92 -19.03
CA PRO A 412 8.39 22.16 -18.97
C PRO A 412 7.54 23.43 -19.11
N ALA A 413 6.50 23.38 -19.94
CA ALA A 413 5.61 24.53 -20.18
C ALA A 413 4.74 24.90 -18.97
N SER A 414 4.37 23.93 -18.11
CA SER A 414 3.51 24.13 -16.93
C SER A 414 4.29 24.11 -15.61
N ALA A 415 5.57 23.75 -15.61
CA ALA A 415 6.35 23.51 -14.39
C ALA A 415 6.35 24.70 -13.41
N ALA A 416 6.59 25.93 -13.89
CA ALA A 416 6.61 27.12 -13.04
C ALA A 416 5.24 27.37 -12.40
N LYS A 417 4.16 27.27 -13.18
CA LYS A 417 2.78 27.45 -12.72
C LYS A 417 2.40 26.39 -11.68
N LEU A 418 2.77 25.12 -11.92
CA LEU A 418 2.50 24.02 -10.99
C LEU A 418 3.26 24.17 -9.69
N THR A 419 4.54 24.60 -9.75
CA THR A 419 5.34 24.88 -8.54
C THR A 419 4.70 25.97 -7.70
N ASP A 420 4.25 27.08 -8.31
CA ASP A 420 3.61 28.17 -7.62
C ASP A 420 2.26 27.75 -7.01
N ALA A 421 1.37 27.11 -7.78
CA ALA A 421 0.08 26.65 -7.30
C ALA A 421 0.23 25.58 -6.20
N SER A 422 1.18 24.64 -6.34
CA SER A 422 1.47 23.64 -5.31
C SER A 422 1.97 24.28 -4.01
N ARG A 423 2.88 25.26 -4.08
CA ARG A 423 3.33 26.00 -2.89
C ARG A 423 2.18 26.75 -2.21
N ARG A 424 1.32 27.42 -2.99
CA ARG A 424 0.12 28.10 -2.43
C ARG A 424 -0.81 27.09 -1.75
N ALA A 425 -1.10 25.95 -2.37
CA ALA A 425 -1.93 24.89 -1.79
C ALA A 425 -1.36 24.35 -0.46
N ARG A 426 -0.02 24.26 -0.36
CA ARG A 426 0.69 23.72 0.81
C ARG A 426 0.95 24.77 1.91
N SER A 427 0.95 26.07 1.58
CA SER A 427 1.29 27.14 2.54
C SER A 427 0.09 27.97 3.00
N THR A 428 -1.12 27.72 2.47
CA THR A 428 -2.34 28.45 2.81
C THR A 428 -3.42 27.52 3.33
N THR A 429 -4.50 28.10 3.84
CA THR A 429 -5.70 27.40 4.33
C THR A 429 -6.97 28.01 3.75
N GLY A 430 -8.13 27.38 3.95
CA GLY A 430 -9.43 27.88 3.54
C GLY A 430 -9.52 28.14 2.02
N ALA A 431 -10.20 29.21 1.63
CA ALA A 431 -10.50 29.53 0.22
C ALA A 431 -9.25 29.66 -0.67
N ALA A 432 -8.14 30.18 -0.15
CA ALA A 432 -6.89 30.31 -0.91
C ALA A 432 -6.28 28.96 -1.25
N ARG A 433 -6.33 27.98 -0.32
CA ARG A 433 -5.91 26.60 -0.56
C ARG A 433 -6.81 25.93 -1.58
N THR A 434 -8.13 26.00 -1.39
CA THR A 434 -9.11 25.41 -2.30
C THR A 434 -8.95 25.95 -3.73
N ALA A 435 -8.74 27.27 -3.89
CA ALA A 435 -8.50 27.87 -5.21
C ALA A 435 -7.21 27.34 -5.86
N ALA A 436 -6.13 27.20 -5.12
CA ALA A 436 -4.87 26.65 -5.63
C ALA A 436 -4.99 25.17 -6.03
N LEU A 437 -5.73 24.37 -5.26
CA LEU A 437 -6.02 22.95 -5.59
C LEU A 437 -6.92 22.83 -6.83
N ALA A 438 -7.88 23.72 -7.00
CA ALA A 438 -8.70 23.77 -8.22
C ALA A 438 -7.86 24.12 -9.46
N GLU A 439 -6.93 25.08 -9.34
CA GLU A 439 -6.01 25.45 -10.42
C GLU A 439 -5.12 24.25 -10.82
N LEU A 440 -4.60 23.48 -9.86
CA LEU A 440 -3.81 22.28 -10.14
C LEU A 440 -4.61 21.24 -10.91
N GLN A 441 -5.86 20.96 -10.52
CA GLN A 441 -6.72 19.98 -11.18
C GLN A 441 -7.10 20.42 -12.60
N GLN A 442 -7.40 21.71 -12.82
CA GLN A 442 -7.68 22.26 -14.14
C GLN A 442 -6.44 22.22 -15.05
N GLN A 443 -5.26 22.51 -14.49
CA GLN A 443 -4.02 22.41 -15.27
C GLN A 443 -3.71 20.95 -15.64
N ALA A 444 -4.01 19.98 -14.77
CA ALA A 444 -3.87 18.56 -15.06
C ALA A 444 -4.73 18.12 -16.25
N ALA A 445 -5.97 18.63 -16.33
CA ALA A 445 -6.86 18.39 -17.47
C ALA A 445 -6.38 19.06 -18.77
N THR A 446 -5.62 20.15 -18.67
CA THR A 446 -4.96 20.78 -19.82
C THR A 446 -3.75 19.98 -20.27
N ASP A 447 -2.89 19.58 -19.34
CA ASP A 447 -1.63 18.87 -19.63
C ASP A 447 -1.85 17.42 -20.06
N ASN A 448 -2.89 16.74 -19.56
CA ASN A 448 -3.24 15.33 -19.86
C ASN A 448 -2.05 14.35 -19.68
N THR A 449 -1.16 14.60 -18.72
CA THR A 449 -0.07 13.69 -18.39
C THR A 449 -0.50 12.59 -17.42
N VAL A 450 -1.55 12.85 -16.64
CA VAL A 450 -2.31 11.88 -15.86
C VAL A 450 -3.78 12.04 -16.24
N VAL A 451 -4.38 10.99 -16.79
CA VAL A 451 -5.77 11.00 -17.27
C VAL A 451 -6.60 10.08 -16.39
N PRO A 452 -7.58 10.60 -15.63
CA PRO A 452 -8.51 9.74 -14.88
C PRO A 452 -9.36 8.94 -15.85
N ILE A 453 -9.60 7.66 -15.56
CA ILE A 453 -10.40 6.76 -16.39
C ILE A 453 -11.69 6.41 -15.69
N SER A 454 -11.62 5.80 -14.51
CA SER A 454 -12.80 5.39 -13.77
C SER A 454 -12.59 5.50 -12.26
N GLN A 455 -13.69 5.72 -11.56
CA GLN A 455 -13.80 5.54 -10.12
C GLN A 455 -14.93 4.56 -9.85
N SER A 456 -14.67 3.56 -9.02
CA SER A 456 -15.62 2.53 -8.61
C SER A 456 -15.36 2.15 -7.14
N ASP A 457 -16.26 1.35 -6.58
CA ASP A 457 -16.08 0.85 -5.23
C ASP A 457 -14.94 -0.19 -5.20
N GLY A 458 -14.11 -0.10 -4.19
CA GLY A 458 -13.29 -1.23 -3.75
C GLY A 458 -14.20 -2.27 -3.09
N ILE A 459 -13.86 -3.54 -3.20
CA ILE A 459 -14.66 -4.62 -2.62
C ILE A 459 -13.76 -5.52 -1.79
N MET A 460 -14.21 -5.80 -0.56
CA MET A 460 -13.63 -6.79 0.31
C MET A 460 -14.68 -7.85 0.63
N PHE A 461 -14.33 -9.12 0.56
CA PHE A 461 -15.16 -10.22 1.03
C PHE A 461 -14.66 -10.69 2.39
N ILE A 462 -15.58 -10.81 3.34
CA ILE A 462 -15.28 -11.10 4.75
C ILE A 462 -16.01 -12.38 5.12
N GLY A 463 -15.27 -13.37 5.62
CA GLY A 463 -15.79 -14.65 6.11
C GLY A 463 -16.62 -14.50 7.38
N LYS A 464 -17.41 -15.53 7.67
CA LYS A 464 -18.26 -15.59 8.85
C LYS A 464 -17.45 -15.38 10.14
N GLY A 465 -17.92 -14.47 10.99
CA GLY A 465 -17.28 -14.17 12.28
C GLY A 465 -16.11 -13.18 12.18
N VAL A 466 -15.64 -12.82 11.00
CA VAL A 466 -14.64 -11.76 10.86
C VAL A 466 -15.30 -10.40 10.95
N LYS A 467 -14.66 -9.49 11.67
CA LYS A 467 -15.10 -8.10 11.84
C LYS A 467 -13.99 -7.15 11.43
N THR A 468 -14.40 -6.00 10.92
CA THR A 468 -13.54 -4.86 10.62
C THR A 468 -14.03 -3.64 11.38
N PHE A 469 -13.14 -2.69 11.64
CA PHE A 469 -13.47 -1.42 12.27
C PHE A 469 -13.21 -0.29 11.28
N GLY A 470 -13.83 0.87 11.47
CA GLY A 470 -13.70 2.01 10.55
C GLY A 470 -12.26 2.49 10.33
N GLU A 471 -11.36 2.17 11.24
CA GLU A 471 -9.93 2.50 11.16
C GLU A 471 -9.06 1.32 10.67
N THR A 472 -9.67 0.30 10.06
CA THR A 472 -8.97 -0.87 9.51
C THR A 472 -8.07 -0.53 8.32
N PHE A 473 -8.16 0.69 7.78
CA PHE A 473 -7.38 1.11 6.62
C PHE A 473 -6.34 2.16 6.98
N GLY A 474 -5.23 2.20 6.22
CA GLY A 474 -4.19 3.20 6.33
C GLY A 474 -4.54 4.53 5.66
N SER A 475 -3.64 5.52 5.82
CA SER A 475 -3.74 6.83 5.16
C SER A 475 -3.70 6.75 3.63
N ASP A 476 -3.21 5.64 3.10
CA ASP A 476 -3.03 5.27 1.70
C ASP A 476 -4.14 4.33 1.21
N GLN A 477 -5.22 4.17 1.97
CA GLN A 477 -6.32 3.23 1.71
C GLN A 477 -5.87 1.75 1.65
N ALA A 478 -4.64 1.43 2.09
CA ALA A 478 -4.20 0.05 2.23
C ALA A 478 -4.90 -0.62 3.43
N LEU A 479 -5.16 -1.91 3.31
CA LEU A 479 -5.74 -2.68 4.41
C LEU A 479 -4.75 -2.75 5.59
N GLY A 480 -5.17 -2.31 6.74
CA GLY A 480 -4.41 -2.45 7.98
C GLY A 480 -4.78 -3.77 8.68
N LEU A 481 -3.81 -4.66 8.80
CA LEU A 481 -4.04 -5.95 9.47
C LEU A 481 -4.43 -5.78 10.95
N TRP A 482 -4.08 -4.64 11.56
CA TRP A 482 -4.40 -4.31 12.96
C TRP A 482 -5.90 -4.22 13.24
N GLY A 483 -6.72 -3.92 12.26
CA GLY A 483 -8.16 -3.72 12.41
C GLY A 483 -9.02 -4.95 12.16
N LEU A 484 -8.41 -6.12 11.94
CA LEU A 484 -9.11 -7.36 11.70
C LEU A 484 -9.27 -8.16 13.01
N LEU A 485 -10.48 -8.67 13.24
CA LEU A 485 -10.81 -9.48 14.41
C LEU A 485 -11.75 -10.61 14.00
N ARG A 486 -11.56 -11.81 14.57
CA ARG A 486 -12.54 -12.89 14.54
C ARG A 486 -13.29 -12.90 15.87
N GLY A 487 -14.63 -12.82 15.84
CA GLY A 487 -15.51 -12.81 17.00
C GLY A 487 -16.33 -14.06 17.15
#